data_b66bbffa65c0581531387509849d31d1
#
_entry.id   b66bbffa65c0581531387509849d31d1
#
_cell.length_a   1.000
_cell.length_b   1.000
_cell.length_c   1.000
_cell.angle_alpha   90.00
_cell.angle_beta   90.00
_cell.angle_gamma   90.00
#
_symmetry.space_group_name_H-M   'P 1'
#
loop_
_entity.id
_entity.type
_entity.pdbx_description
1 polymer ?
#
loop_
_entity_poly.entity_id
_entity_poly.type
_entity_poly.pdbx_seq_one_letter_code
_entity_poly.pdbx_strand_id
1 'polypeptide(L)'
;MKNGVYRSATGVLVVDVQSDLLNPTTTRVVVPLVGDIDPKRAQPGRLTPILEVDGRQVMLLPLQMAAVPLHELGPRPLRMLTEDEAYAVSGALGVLFEGV
;
A
#
# COMPACT_ATOMS: atom_id res chain seq x y z
N MET A 1 5.12 6.14 -8.18
CA MET A 1 5.47 7.19 -7.20
C MET A 1 5.28 6.65 -5.80
N LYS A 2 6.32 6.64 -5.04
CA LYS A 2 6.28 6.12 -3.67
C LYS A 2 5.18 6.81 -2.86
N ASN A 3 4.47 6.02 -2.05
CA ASN A 3 3.33 6.47 -1.24
C ASN A 3 2.09 6.88 -2.05
N GLY A 4 2.07 6.57 -3.33
CA GLY A 4 0.86 6.71 -4.13
C GLY A 4 -0.07 5.53 -3.94
N VAL A 5 -1.38 5.80 -3.88
CA VAL A 5 -2.43 4.78 -3.87
C VAL A 5 -2.93 4.63 -5.30
N TYR A 6 -2.89 3.40 -5.81
CA TYR A 6 -3.27 3.10 -7.19
C TYR A 6 -4.33 2.03 -7.22
N ARG A 7 -5.14 2.03 -8.27
CA ARG A 7 -5.97 0.87 -8.61
C ARG A 7 -5.24 0.11 -9.72
N SER A 8 -4.88 -1.14 -9.43
CA SER A 8 -4.17 -1.95 -10.40
C SER A 8 -5.09 -2.35 -11.55
N ALA A 9 -4.51 -2.91 -12.62
CA ALA A 9 -5.27 -3.37 -13.79
C ALA A 9 -6.33 -4.41 -13.43
N THR A 10 -6.13 -5.16 -12.35
CA THR A 10 -7.09 -6.15 -11.86
C THR A 10 -8.15 -5.55 -10.93
N GLY A 11 -8.11 -4.25 -10.67
CA GLY A 11 -9.07 -3.56 -9.81
C GLY A 11 -8.70 -3.54 -8.32
N VAL A 12 -7.58 -4.13 -7.94
CA VAL A 12 -7.12 -4.15 -6.55
C VAL A 12 -6.45 -2.83 -6.21
N LEU A 13 -6.79 -2.26 -5.06
CA LEU A 13 -6.08 -1.09 -4.54
C LEU A 13 -4.71 -1.51 -4.02
N VAL A 14 -3.71 -0.72 -4.31
CA VAL A 14 -2.34 -0.97 -3.86
C VAL A 14 -1.66 0.34 -3.47
N VAL A 15 -0.65 0.23 -2.59
CA VAL A 15 0.24 1.34 -2.24
C VAL A 15 1.60 1.05 -2.85
N ASP A 16 2.16 2.00 -3.59
CA ASP A 16 3.53 1.92 -4.10
C ASP A 16 4.48 2.22 -2.95
N VAL A 17 5.34 1.26 -2.63
CA VAL A 17 6.28 1.38 -1.52
C VAL A 17 7.74 1.44 -1.98
N GLN A 18 7.96 1.37 -3.28
CA GLN A 18 9.33 1.41 -3.83
C GLN A 18 9.88 2.83 -3.81
N SER A 19 11.17 2.95 -3.46
CA SER A 19 11.85 4.24 -3.51
C SER A 19 11.85 4.83 -4.93
N ASP A 20 11.53 6.11 -5.05
CA ASP A 20 11.60 6.81 -6.33
C ASP A 20 13.05 7.02 -6.80
N LEU A 21 14.03 6.79 -5.93
CA LEU A 21 15.44 6.79 -6.32
C LEU A 21 15.80 5.63 -7.24
N LEU A 22 14.97 4.59 -7.28
CA LEU A 22 15.16 3.45 -8.18
C LEU A 22 14.45 3.63 -9.52
N ASN A 23 14.14 4.84 -9.88
CA ASN A 23 13.52 5.19 -11.15
C ASN A 23 14.61 5.53 -12.19
N PRO A 24 14.48 5.12 -13.50
CA PRO A 24 13.35 4.39 -14.04
C PRO A 24 13.51 2.86 -13.90
N THR A 25 12.46 2.20 -13.45
CA THR A 25 12.38 0.75 -13.44
C THR A 25 11.13 0.32 -14.21
N THR A 26 11.13 -0.93 -14.69
CA THR A 26 9.97 -1.48 -15.39
C THR A 26 8.92 -2.03 -14.43
N THR A 27 9.28 -2.17 -13.17
CA THR A 27 8.39 -2.69 -12.13
C THR A 27 8.39 -1.80 -10.91
N ARG A 28 7.30 -1.90 -10.13
CA ARG A 28 7.17 -1.24 -8.83
C ARG A 28 6.78 -2.27 -7.79
N VAL A 29 7.36 -2.17 -6.60
CA VAL A 29 6.94 -2.99 -5.46
C VAL A 29 5.75 -2.30 -4.80
N VAL A 30 4.65 -3.04 -4.70
CA VAL A 30 3.39 -2.52 -4.14
C VAL A 30 2.87 -3.44 -3.05
N VAL A 31 2.06 -2.88 -2.16
CA VAL A 31 1.39 -3.63 -1.09
C VAL A 31 -0.12 -3.48 -1.29
N PRO A 32 -0.87 -4.59 -1.33
CA PRO A 32 -2.31 -4.50 -1.54
C PRO A 32 -3.06 -3.97 -0.31
N LEU A 33 -4.19 -3.34 -0.61
CA LEU A 33 -5.15 -2.85 0.37
C LEU A 33 -6.44 -3.66 0.18
N VAL A 34 -6.93 -4.28 1.25
CA VAL A 34 -8.17 -5.05 1.22
C VAL A 34 -9.30 -4.20 1.78
N GLY A 35 -10.38 -4.07 1.00
CA GLY A 35 -11.54 -3.28 1.39
C GLY A 35 -12.57 -4.05 2.19
N ASP A 36 -13.60 -3.30 2.65
CA ASP A 36 -14.76 -3.83 3.35
C ASP A 36 -14.41 -4.66 4.58
N ILE A 37 -13.47 -4.14 5.36
CA ILE A 37 -13.06 -4.80 6.58
C ILE A 37 -14.16 -4.66 7.63
N ASP A 38 -14.58 -5.79 8.19
CA ASP A 38 -15.41 -5.77 9.38
C ASP A 38 -14.56 -5.36 10.57
N PRO A 39 -14.81 -4.17 11.17
CA PRO A 39 -14.00 -3.70 12.30
C PRO A 39 -14.04 -4.66 13.49
N LYS A 40 -15.05 -5.53 13.57
CA LYS A 40 -15.16 -6.51 14.65
C LYS A 40 -14.24 -7.70 14.43
N ARG A 41 -13.87 -7.99 13.18
CA ARG A 41 -13.01 -9.12 12.83
C ARG A 41 -11.57 -8.69 12.57
N ALA A 42 -11.39 -7.48 12.06
CA ALA A 42 -10.07 -6.96 11.81
C ALA A 42 -9.44 -6.54 13.14
N GLN A 43 -8.30 -7.11 13.44
CA GLN A 43 -7.48 -6.64 14.55
C GLN A 43 -6.33 -5.87 13.95
N PRO A 44 -6.52 -4.55 13.71
CA PRO A 44 -5.44 -3.76 13.14
C PRO A 44 -4.27 -3.76 14.11
N GLY A 45 -3.10 -3.95 13.56
CA GLY A 45 -1.87 -3.92 14.32
C GLY A 45 -0.82 -3.15 13.55
N ARG A 46 0.39 -3.11 14.08
CA ARG A 46 1.49 -2.41 13.43
C ARG A 46 1.80 -3.00 12.06
N LEU A 47 1.60 -4.31 11.86
CA LEU A 47 1.84 -4.96 10.58
C LEU A 47 0.72 -4.70 9.57
N THR A 48 -0.51 -4.50 10.03
CA THR A 48 -1.68 -4.38 9.16
C THR A 48 -2.48 -3.11 9.49
N PRO A 49 -1.91 -1.92 9.24
CA PRO A 49 -2.63 -0.67 9.52
C PRO A 49 -3.86 -0.53 8.63
N ILE A 50 -4.86 0.16 9.17
CA ILE A 50 -6.07 0.49 8.44
C ILE A 50 -5.93 1.90 7.88
N LEU A 51 -6.25 2.06 6.62
CA LEU A 51 -6.28 3.35 5.92
C LEU A 51 -7.69 3.62 5.44
N GLU A 52 -7.97 4.85 5.08
CA GLU A 52 -9.24 5.23 4.47
C GLU A 52 -9.00 5.64 3.02
N VAL A 53 -9.72 5.00 2.09
CA VAL A 53 -9.67 5.32 0.67
C VAL A 53 -11.11 5.45 0.15
N ASP A 54 -11.45 6.61 -0.38
CA ASP A 54 -12.79 6.92 -0.91
C ASP A 54 -13.91 6.64 0.11
N GLY A 55 -13.68 7.00 1.38
CA GLY A 55 -14.66 6.80 2.43
C GLY A 55 -14.77 5.37 2.95
N ARG A 56 -13.94 4.46 2.46
CA ARG A 56 -13.93 3.06 2.89
C ARG A 56 -12.68 2.76 3.70
N GLN A 57 -12.85 1.94 4.73
CA GLN A 57 -11.71 1.45 5.49
C GLN A 57 -11.10 0.25 4.79
N VAL A 58 -9.81 0.31 4.55
CA VAL A 58 -9.04 -0.74 3.87
C VAL A 58 -7.84 -1.10 4.74
N MET A 59 -7.43 -2.36 4.67
CA MET A 59 -6.30 -2.85 5.45
C MET A 59 -5.11 -3.11 4.56
N LEU A 60 -3.95 -2.60 4.96
CA LEU A 60 -2.69 -2.88 4.28
C LEU A 60 -2.23 -4.30 4.60
N LEU A 61 -1.81 -5.04 3.57
CA LEU A 61 -1.33 -6.42 3.73
C LEU A 61 0.12 -6.55 3.27
N PRO A 62 1.11 -6.18 4.12
CA PRO A 62 2.52 -6.20 3.72
C PRO A 62 3.04 -7.59 3.34
N LEU A 63 2.49 -8.66 3.94
CA LEU A 63 2.90 -10.01 3.61
C LEU A 63 2.55 -10.42 2.18
N GLN A 64 1.70 -9.65 1.50
CA GLN A 64 1.31 -9.89 0.12
C GLN A 64 1.92 -8.90 -0.85
N MET A 65 2.99 -8.21 -0.44
CA MET A 65 3.67 -7.30 -1.36
C MET A 65 4.16 -8.04 -2.60
N ALA A 66 4.16 -7.35 -3.72
CA ALA A 66 4.56 -7.95 -4.99
C ALA A 66 5.15 -6.87 -5.90
N ALA A 67 6.00 -7.32 -6.81
CA ALA A 67 6.46 -6.47 -7.89
C ALA A 67 5.44 -6.57 -9.03
N VAL A 68 4.97 -5.41 -9.51
CA VAL A 68 4.04 -5.36 -10.63
C VAL A 68 4.63 -4.53 -11.75
N PRO A 69 4.31 -4.84 -13.02
CA PRO A 69 4.74 -4.00 -14.12
C PRO A 69 4.20 -2.57 -13.98
N LEU A 70 5.04 -1.61 -14.34
CA LEU A 70 4.68 -0.19 -14.20
C LEU A 70 3.36 0.16 -14.89
N HIS A 71 3.10 -0.44 -16.06
CA HIS A 71 1.89 -0.14 -16.82
C HIS A 71 0.59 -0.57 -16.11
N GLU A 72 0.68 -1.48 -15.12
CA GLU A 72 -0.50 -1.91 -14.38
C GLU A 72 -0.99 -0.88 -13.37
N LEU A 73 -0.14 0.09 -13.02
CA LEU A 73 -0.50 1.10 -12.03
C LEU A 73 -1.18 2.31 -12.64
N GLY A 74 -1.03 2.52 -13.94
CA GLY A 74 -1.53 3.72 -14.60
C GLY A 74 -0.60 4.91 -14.38
N PRO A 75 -0.88 6.04 -15.05
CA PRO A 75 0.03 7.19 -15.06
C PRO A 75 0.00 8.03 -13.78
N ARG A 76 -1.07 7.95 -13.00
CA ARG A 76 -1.25 8.80 -11.81
C ARG A 76 -1.86 8.01 -10.66
N PRO A 77 -1.44 8.30 -9.43
CA PRO A 77 -2.10 7.72 -8.26
C PRO A 77 -3.51 8.30 -8.09
N LEU A 78 -4.38 7.54 -7.45
CA LEU A 78 -5.69 8.03 -7.03
C LEU A 78 -5.52 9.14 -6.00
N ARG A 79 -4.57 8.97 -5.10
CA ARG A 79 -4.12 9.99 -4.16
C ARG A 79 -2.77 9.59 -3.58
N MET A 80 -2.15 10.51 -2.88
CA MET A 80 -0.95 10.22 -2.10
C MET A 80 -1.34 9.93 -0.67
N LEU A 81 -0.55 9.10 0.02
CA LEU A 81 -0.72 8.92 1.46
C LEU A 81 -0.43 10.24 2.18
N THR A 82 -1.14 10.48 3.28
CA THR A 82 -0.77 11.54 4.21
C THR A 82 0.52 11.17 4.94
N GLU A 83 1.13 12.13 5.64
CA GLU A 83 2.33 11.87 6.43
C GLU A 83 2.09 10.76 7.46
N ASP A 84 0.96 10.82 8.18
CA ASP A 84 0.62 9.83 9.19
C ASP A 84 0.43 8.45 8.57
N GLU A 85 -0.23 8.38 7.42
CA GLU A 85 -0.42 7.12 6.71
C GLU A 85 0.92 6.58 6.20
N ALA A 86 1.77 7.42 5.64
CA ALA A 86 3.09 7.02 5.18
C ALA A 86 3.94 6.49 6.33
N TYR A 87 3.85 7.12 7.49
CA TYR A 87 4.52 6.65 8.70
C TYR A 87 4.02 5.27 9.12
N ALA A 88 2.70 5.06 9.10
CA ALA A 88 2.10 3.77 9.44
C ALA A 88 2.54 2.67 8.46
N VAL A 89 2.57 2.97 7.17
CA VAL A 89 3.01 2.02 6.14
C VAL A 89 4.50 1.69 6.33
N SER A 90 5.33 2.69 6.55
CA SER A 90 6.75 2.49 6.82
C SER A 90 6.97 1.64 8.06
N GLY A 91 6.20 1.88 9.12
CA GLY A 91 6.24 1.08 10.33
C GLY A 91 5.85 -0.37 10.10
N ALA A 92 4.82 -0.60 9.28
CA ALA A 92 4.40 -1.95 8.94
C ALA A 92 5.50 -2.71 8.18
N LEU A 93 6.17 -2.06 7.25
CA LEU A 93 7.30 -2.67 6.54
C LEU A 93 8.46 -2.94 7.47
N GLY A 94 8.71 -2.06 8.44
CA GLY A 94 9.73 -2.30 9.47
C GLY A 94 9.42 -3.54 10.29
N VAL A 95 8.17 -3.73 10.69
CA VAL A 95 7.76 -4.93 11.41
C VAL A 95 7.96 -6.17 10.55
N LEU A 96 7.59 -6.11 9.28
CA LEU A 96 7.73 -7.23 8.36
C LEU A 96 9.19 -7.66 8.19
N PHE A 97 10.08 -6.71 7.98
CA PHE A 97 11.47 -7.02 7.62
C PHE A 97 12.42 -7.09 8.82
N GLU A 98 12.14 -6.37 9.89
CA GLU A 98 13.06 -6.23 11.01
C GLU A 98 12.44 -6.66 12.35
N GLY A 99 11.15 -6.91 12.40
CA GLY A 99 10.47 -7.31 13.62
C GLY A 99 10.22 -6.18 14.62
N VAL A 100 10.44 -4.94 14.21
CA VAL A 100 10.25 -3.78 15.09
C VAL A 100 9.51 -2.64 14.41
#